data_87e2b8ae58245e2d51ef3745c2b96203
#
_entry.id   87e2b8ae58245e2d51ef3745c2b96203
#
_cell.length_a   1.000
_cell.length_b   1.000
_cell.length_c   1.000
_cell.angle_alpha   90.00
_cell.angle_beta   90.00
_cell.angle_gamma   90.00
#
_symmetry.space_group_name_H-M   'P 1'
#
loop_
_entity.id
_entity.type
_entity.pdbx_description
1 polymer ?
#
loop_
_entity_poly.entity_id
_entity_poly.type
_entity_poly.pdbx_seq_one_letter_code
_entity_poly.pdbx_strand_id
1 'polypeptide(L)'
;YAIGMSYAKLSNLSDSFTYMEEAVTRCDSCADQVTYLLKTGQIASALKKSSTARRYANQVLALEPNNADAIMLIGDAIASASSSCNDGALGKRAVYWVAHDYYSRAKRMNSELAEKAGKRMSKMSKQYPTIDEVFALGLQAGGNFTVKNVAGCPCSGESTIIRVR
;
A
#
# COMPACT_ATOMS: atom_id res chain seq x y z
N TYR A 1 3.85 22.59 5.95
CA TYR A 1 4.02 21.31 6.66
C TYR A 1 3.44 21.35 8.09
N ALA A 2 3.92 22.27 8.96
CA ALA A 2 3.48 22.34 10.36
C ALA A 2 1.95 22.49 10.51
N ILE A 3 1.31 23.36 9.71
CA ILE A 3 -0.15 23.53 9.67
C ILE A 3 -0.84 22.22 9.31
N GLY A 4 -0.41 21.55 8.25
CA GLY A 4 -0.98 20.26 7.82
C GLY A 4 -0.88 19.19 8.92
N MET A 5 0.26 19.10 9.61
CA MET A 5 0.44 18.18 10.72
C MET A 5 -0.42 18.52 11.93
N SER A 6 -0.70 19.81 12.18
CA SER A 6 -1.63 20.24 13.23
C SER A 6 -3.06 19.78 12.94
N TYR A 7 -3.54 19.93 11.70
CA TYR A 7 -4.84 19.41 11.28
C TYR A 7 -4.90 17.88 11.39
N ALA A 8 -3.82 17.16 11.07
CA ALA A 8 -3.77 15.71 11.25
C ALA A 8 -3.96 15.30 12.71
N LYS A 9 -3.34 16.01 13.65
CA LYS A 9 -3.51 15.78 15.09
C LYS A 9 -4.93 16.05 15.57
N LEU A 10 -5.63 17.00 14.96
CA LEU A 10 -7.03 17.31 15.23
C LEU A 10 -8.01 16.39 14.49
N SER A 11 -7.50 15.32 13.85
CA SER A 11 -8.28 14.38 13.05
C SER A 11 -9.00 15.01 11.84
N ASN A 12 -8.64 16.23 11.46
CA ASN A 12 -9.13 16.87 10.23
C ASN A 12 -8.21 16.50 9.06
N LEU A 13 -8.38 15.28 8.57
CA LEU A 13 -7.50 14.73 7.52
C LEU A 13 -7.65 15.43 6.17
N SER A 14 -8.82 15.99 5.86
CA SER A 14 -9.06 16.68 4.58
C SER A 14 -8.23 17.95 4.48
N ASP A 15 -8.33 18.84 5.49
CA ASP A 15 -7.53 20.07 5.51
C ASP A 15 -6.04 19.75 5.67
N SER A 16 -5.72 18.75 6.51
CA SER A 16 -4.35 18.24 6.62
C SER A 16 -3.78 17.88 5.24
N PHE A 17 -4.53 17.13 4.45
CA PHE A 17 -4.10 16.71 3.11
C PHE A 17 -3.82 17.92 2.20
N THR A 18 -4.72 18.89 2.17
CA THR A 18 -4.57 20.11 1.36
C THR A 18 -3.28 20.87 1.71
N TYR A 19 -3.04 21.14 3.00
CA TYR A 19 -1.83 21.84 3.43
C TYR A 19 -0.55 21.01 3.24
N MET A 20 -0.64 19.68 3.28
CA MET A 20 0.49 18.82 3.01
C MET A 20 0.83 18.75 1.52
N GLU A 21 -0.17 18.75 0.62
CA GLU A 21 0.07 18.86 -0.82
C GLU A 21 0.74 20.19 -1.17
N GLU A 22 0.28 21.29 -0.58
CA GLU A 22 0.95 22.59 -0.74
C GLU A 22 2.39 22.57 -0.24
N ALA A 23 2.64 21.93 0.92
CA ALA A 23 3.99 21.79 1.45
C ALA A 23 4.90 20.99 0.52
N VAL A 24 4.42 19.89 -0.07
CA VAL A 24 5.16 19.11 -1.08
C VAL A 24 5.48 19.96 -2.30
N THR A 25 4.48 20.72 -2.80
CA THR A 25 4.67 21.58 -4.00
C THR A 25 5.74 22.66 -3.76
N ARG A 26 5.79 23.23 -2.55
CA ARG A 26 6.77 24.26 -2.18
C ARG A 26 8.15 23.68 -1.81
N CYS A 27 8.23 22.39 -1.59
CA CYS A 27 9.43 21.68 -1.17
C CYS A 27 10.01 20.88 -2.37
N ASP A 28 10.17 21.53 -3.50
CA ASP A 28 10.85 20.92 -4.62
C ASP A 28 12.36 20.93 -4.34
N SER A 29 12.94 19.72 -4.22
CA SER A 29 14.37 19.51 -3.91
C SER A 29 14.85 20.04 -2.54
N CYS A 30 13.95 20.24 -1.58
CA CYS A 30 14.33 20.60 -0.21
C CYS A 30 14.81 19.38 0.59
N ALA A 31 15.56 19.60 1.67
CA ALA A 31 16.11 18.55 2.52
C ALA A 31 15.03 17.63 3.14
N ASP A 32 13.82 18.16 3.36
CA ASP A 32 12.70 17.43 3.97
C ASP A 32 11.75 16.78 2.96
N GLN A 33 12.08 16.79 1.66
CA GLN A 33 11.18 16.35 0.59
C GLN A 33 10.63 14.94 0.82
N VAL A 34 11.48 13.99 1.18
CA VAL A 34 11.08 12.60 1.48
C VAL A 34 10.09 12.54 2.64
N THR A 35 10.35 13.30 3.70
CA THR A 35 9.46 13.38 4.87
C THR A 35 8.08 13.91 4.49
N TYR A 36 8.03 14.98 3.68
CA TYR A 36 6.76 15.58 3.25
C TYR A 36 5.97 14.64 2.34
N LEU A 37 6.63 14.00 1.38
CA LEU A 37 6.01 13.00 0.50
C LEU A 37 5.45 11.82 1.29
N LEU A 38 6.22 11.26 2.24
CA LEU A 38 5.76 10.15 3.08
C LEU A 38 4.53 10.53 3.92
N LYS A 39 4.57 11.69 4.58
CA LYS A 39 3.46 12.14 5.43
C LYS A 39 2.21 12.42 4.61
N THR A 40 2.35 13.08 3.45
CA THR A 40 1.23 13.33 2.53
C THR A 40 0.62 12.02 2.05
N GLY A 41 1.45 11.05 1.68
CA GLY A 41 0.99 9.72 1.28
C GLY A 41 0.28 8.96 2.40
N GLN A 42 0.75 9.06 3.64
CA GLN A 42 0.10 8.46 4.81
C GLN A 42 -1.29 9.07 5.06
N ILE A 43 -1.43 10.39 4.96
CA ILE A 43 -2.71 11.09 5.10
C ILE A 43 -3.65 10.70 3.95
N ALA A 44 -3.16 10.65 2.71
CA ALA A 44 -3.92 10.18 1.56
C ALA A 44 -4.45 8.74 1.78
N SER A 45 -3.62 7.85 2.33
CA SER A 45 -4.03 6.49 2.68
C SER A 45 -5.14 6.47 3.75
N ALA A 46 -5.04 7.30 4.77
CA ALA A 46 -6.09 7.45 5.80
C ALA A 46 -7.41 7.96 5.21
N LEU A 47 -7.34 8.84 4.21
CA LEU A 47 -8.49 9.33 3.44
C LEU A 47 -9.02 8.33 2.39
N LYS A 48 -8.49 7.12 2.32
CA LYS A 48 -8.83 6.10 1.31
C LYS A 48 -8.50 6.50 -0.14
N LYS A 49 -7.64 7.51 -0.33
CA LYS A 49 -7.12 7.93 -1.64
C LYS A 49 -5.93 7.04 -2.04
N SER A 50 -6.20 5.75 -2.29
CA SER A 50 -5.17 4.71 -2.45
C SER A 50 -4.21 4.98 -3.61
N SER A 51 -4.71 5.39 -4.78
CA SER A 51 -3.85 5.72 -5.92
C SER A 51 -2.95 6.91 -5.63
N THR A 52 -3.45 7.92 -4.93
CA THR A 52 -2.67 9.10 -4.51
C THR A 52 -1.60 8.71 -3.48
N ALA A 53 -1.95 7.88 -2.49
CA ALA A 53 -1.00 7.37 -1.49
C ALA A 53 0.15 6.60 -2.17
N ARG A 54 -0.19 5.72 -3.12
CA ARG A 54 0.81 4.98 -3.90
C ARG A 54 1.69 5.89 -4.75
N ARG A 55 1.11 6.92 -5.38
CA ARG A 55 1.88 7.91 -6.16
C ARG A 55 2.94 8.60 -5.31
N TYR A 56 2.58 9.08 -4.12
CA TYR A 56 3.54 9.69 -3.20
C TYR A 56 4.62 8.71 -2.73
N ALA A 57 4.24 7.47 -2.40
CA ALA A 57 5.21 6.44 -2.03
C ALA A 57 6.21 6.15 -3.18
N ASN A 58 5.74 6.11 -4.43
CA ASN A 58 6.61 5.93 -5.59
C ASN A 58 7.55 7.13 -5.81
N GLN A 59 7.10 8.36 -5.53
CA GLN A 59 7.98 9.53 -5.56
C GLN A 59 9.09 9.43 -4.51
N VAL A 60 8.79 8.93 -3.31
CA VAL A 60 9.81 8.64 -2.30
C VAL A 60 10.79 7.59 -2.81
N LEU A 61 10.31 6.49 -3.41
CA LEU A 61 11.18 5.43 -3.93
C LEU A 61 12.03 5.88 -5.13
N ALA A 62 11.62 6.90 -5.85
CA ALA A 62 12.46 7.53 -6.89
C ALA A 62 13.65 8.29 -6.29
N LEU A 63 13.49 8.86 -5.09
CA LEU A 63 14.55 9.55 -4.35
C LEU A 63 15.38 8.56 -3.51
N GLU A 64 14.70 7.65 -2.84
CA GLU A 64 15.27 6.65 -1.93
C GLU A 64 14.75 5.26 -2.28
N PRO A 65 15.36 4.51 -3.21
CA PRO A 65 14.86 3.22 -3.71
C PRO A 65 14.66 2.14 -2.63
N ASN A 66 15.34 2.29 -1.49
CA ASN A 66 15.29 1.36 -0.37
C ASN A 66 14.50 1.89 0.84
N ASN A 67 13.66 2.90 0.66
CA ASN A 67 12.85 3.43 1.75
C ASN A 67 11.75 2.45 2.15
N ALA A 68 11.93 1.78 3.28
CA ALA A 68 11.04 0.74 3.76
C ALA A 68 9.66 1.28 4.17
N ASP A 69 9.56 2.52 4.66
CA ASP A 69 8.28 3.16 4.98
C ASP A 69 7.45 3.44 3.73
N ALA A 70 8.08 3.83 2.62
CA ALA A 70 7.40 4.00 1.34
C ALA A 70 6.87 2.65 0.81
N ILE A 71 7.64 1.58 0.96
CA ILE A 71 7.21 0.22 0.60
C ILE A 71 6.03 -0.23 1.46
N MET A 72 6.06 0.04 2.77
CA MET A 72 4.92 -0.20 3.66
C MET A 72 3.67 0.57 3.22
N LEU A 73 3.84 1.84 2.83
CA LEU A 73 2.75 2.69 2.38
C LEU A 73 2.11 2.18 1.09
N ILE A 74 2.89 1.63 0.15
CA ILE A 74 2.35 0.96 -1.04
C ILE A 74 1.48 -0.23 -0.64
N GLY A 75 1.96 -1.08 0.27
CA GLY A 75 1.18 -2.19 0.81
C GLY A 75 -0.15 -1.74 1.44
N ASP A 76 -0.12 -0.67 2.24
CA ASP A 76 -1.32 -0.08 2.86
C ASP A 76 -2.30 0.46 1.79
N ALA A 77 -1.80 1.14 0.76
CA ALA A 77 -2.59 1.67 -0.33
C ALA A 77 -3.29 0.54 -1.12
N ILE A 78 -2.55 -0.53 -1.44
CA ILE A 78 -3.08 -1.70 -2.15
C ILE A 78 -4.15 -2.40 -1.30
N ALA A 79 -3.87 -2.71 -0.04
CA ALA A 79 -4.81 -3.38 0.85
C ALA A 79 -6.11 -2.59 1.04
N SER A 80 -6.03 -1.25 1.13
CA SER A 80 -7.20 -0.39 1.29
C SER A 80 -8.06 -0.27 0.04
N ALA A 81 -7.51 -0.53 -1.13
CA ALA A 81 -8.20 -0.49 -2.43
C ALA A 81 -8.78 -1.85 -2.87
N SER A 82 -8.81 -2.85 -1.99
CA SER A 82 -9.22 -4.21 -2.34
C SER A 82 -10.60 -4.29 -3.02
N SER A 83 -11.55 -3.43 -2.64
CA SER A 83 -12.88 -3.36 -3.28
C SER A 83 -12.85 -2.93 -4.74
N SER A 84 -11.84 -2.13 -5.13
CA SER A 84 -11.65 -1.66 -6.51
C SER A 84 -10.94 -2.69 -7.40
N CYS A 85 -10.49 -3.81 -6.84
CA CYS A 85 -9.70 -4.83 -7.52
C CYS A 85 -10.46 -6.15 -7.69
N ASN A 86 -11.77 -6.11 -7.75
CA ASN A 86 -12.59 -7.32 -7.90
C ASN A 86 -12.55 -7.81 -9.36
N ASP A 87 -11.91 -8.93 -9.60
CA ASP A 87 -11.79 -9.56 -10.93
C ASP A 87 -12.85 -10.65 -11.19
N GLY A 88 -13.77 -10.83 -10.28
CA GLY A 88 -14.86 -11.82 -10.37
C GLY A 88 -14.50 -13.21 -9.84
N ALA A 89 -13.31 -13.74 -10.12
CA ALA A 89 -12.90 -15.10 -9.76
C ALA A 89 -12.41 -15.20 -8.30
N LEU A 90 -11.19 -14.71 -8.05
CA LEU A 90 -10.68 -14.55 -6.69
C LEU A 90 -11.26 -13.32 -5.99
N GLY A 91 -11.99 -12.51 -6.75
CA GLY A 91 -12.53 -11.25 -6.26
C GLY A 91 -11.39 -10.33 -5.83
N LYS A 92 -11.56 -9.76 -4.64
CA LYS A 92 -10.56 -8.88 -4.03
C LYS A 92 -9.41 -9.61 -3.32
N ARG A 93 -9.36 -10.94 -3.33
CA ARG A 93 -8.43 -11.69 -2.46
C ARG A 93 -6.99 -11.67 -2.95
N ALA A 94 -6.77 -11.66 -4.27
CA ALA A 94 -5.43 -11.56 -4.86
C ALA A 94 -4.67 -10.30 -4.42
N VAL A 95 -5.38 -9.21 -4.17
CA VAL A 95 -4.82 -7.94 -3.70
C VAL A 95 -4.10 -8.08 -2.35
N TYR A 96 -4.61 -8.95 -1.49
CA TYR A 96 -4.00 -9.19 -0.18
C TYR A 96 -2.68 -9.96 -0.27
N TRP A 97 -2.47 -10.77 -1.33
CA TRP A 97 -1.18 -11.39 -1.61
C TRP A 97 -0.15 -10.34 -2.02
N VAL A 98 -0.53 -9.41 -2.92
CA VAL A 98 0.37 -8.33 -3.35
C VAL A 98 0.73 -7.42 -2.17
N ALA A 99 -0.25 -7.02 -1.36
CA ALA A 99 0.01 -6.23 -0.16
C ALA A 99 0.95 -6.95 0.82
N HIS A 100 0.76 -8.26 1.01
CA HIS A 100 1.66 -9.09 1.82
C HIS A 100 3.10 -9.04 1.30
N ASP A 101 3.30 -9.10 -0.02
CA ASP A 101 4.65 -9.06 -0.61
C ASP A 101 5.35 -7.73 -0.30
N TYR A 102 4.64 -6.60 -0.39
CA TYR A 102 5.18 -5.29 0.00
C TYR A 102 5.55 -5.25 1.49
N TYR A 103 4.71 -5.74 2.39
CA TYR A 103 5.03 -5.79 3.82
C TYR A 103 6.21 -6.72 4.11
N SER A 104 6.29 -7.87 3.45
CA SER A 104 7.42 -8.79 3.57
C SER A 104 8.73 -8.15 3.11
N ARG A 105 8.69 -7.40 2.01
CA ARG A 105 9.84 -6.64 1.51
C ARG A 105 10.28 -5.58 2.51
N ALA A 106 9.36 -4.74 2.99
CA ALA A 106 9.68 -3.70 3.98
C ALA A 106 10.29 -4.28 5.26
N LYS A 107 9.75 -5.40 5.76
CA LYS A 107 10.27 -6.12 6.93
C LYS A 107 11.73 -6.55 6.74
N ARG A 108 12.10 -7.02 5.54
CA ARG A 108 13.48 -7.44 5.25
C ARG A 108 14.44 -6.26 5.14
N MET A 109 13.94 -5.09 4.74
CA MET A 109 14.76 -3.90 4.52
C MET A 109 15.01 -3.10 5.80
N ASN A 110 14.06 -3.11 6.74
CA ASN A 110 14.19 -2.41 8.01
C ASN A 110 13.61 -3.25 9.15
N SER A 111 14.50 -3.69 10.05
CA SER A 111 14.13 -4.50 11.22
C SER A 111 13.22 -3.77 12.20
N GLU A 112 13.27 -2.45 12.29
CA GLU A 112 12.39 -1.63 13.14
C GLU A 112 10.92 -1.73 12.69
N LEU A 113 10.70 -1.99 11.40
CA LEU A 113 9.36 -2.20 10.86
C LEU A 113 8.86 -3.66 10.99
N ALA A 114 9.68 -4.57 11.51
CA ALA A 114 9.38 -6.00 11.50
C ALA A 114 8.07 -6.34 12.21
N GLU A 115 7.84 -5.76 13.39
CA GLU A 115 6.61 -5.99 14.15
C GLU A 115 5.38 -5.40 13.43
N LYS A 116 5.48 -4.17 12.95
CA LYS A 116 4.41 -3.47 12.24
C LYS A 116 4.04 -4.19 10.94
N ALA A 117 5.04 -4.59 10.16
CA ALA A 117 4.86 -5.37 8.94
C ALA A 117 4.24 -6.75 9.24
N GLY A 118 4.73 -7.45 10.28
CA GLY A 118 4.20 -8.74 10.72
C GLY A 118 2.72 -8.68 11.09
N LYS A 119 2.29 -7.65 11.84
CA LYS A 119 0.87 -7.42 12.15
C LYS A 119 0.01 -7.23 10.89
N ARG A 120 0.53 -6.46 9.91
CA ARG A 120 -0.17 -6.28 8.63
C ARG A 120 -0.24 -7.57 7.81
N MET A 121 0.85 -8.30 7.71
CA MET A 121 0.90 -9.60 7.03
C MET A 121 -0.11 -10.59 7.63
N SER A 122 -0.17 -10.69 8.96
CA SER A 122 -1.15 -11.51 9.68
C SER A 122 -2.60 -11.07 9.40
N LYS A 123 -2.84 -9.77 9.25
CA LYS A 123 -4.16 -9.27 8.85
C LYS A 123 -4.51 -9.67 7.41
N MET A 124 -3.55 -9.61 6.49
CA MET A 124 -3.75 -10.03 5.10
C MET A 124 -4.02 -11.53 4.99
N SER A 125 -3.29 -12.37 5.72
CA SER A 125 -3.45 -13.83 5.65
C SER A 125 -4.86 -14.31 6.04
N LYS A 126 -5.57 -13.59 6.89
CA LYS A 126 -6.97 -13.87 7.24
C LYS A 126 -7.94 -13.68 6.06
N GLN A 127 -7.52 -12.95 5.04
CA GLN A 127 -8.33 -12.65 3.85
C GLN A 127 -8.01 -13.59 2.68
N TYR A 128 -7.06 -14.51 2.84
CA TYR A 128 -6.70 -15.43 1.76
C TYR A 128 -7.83 -16.41 1.47
N PRO A 129 -7.92 -16.90 0.22
CA PRO A 129 -8.82 -18.01 -0.09
C PRO A 129 -8.39 -19.28 0.65
N THR A 130 -9.32 -20.20 0.79
CA THR A 130 -9.01 -21.57 1.22
C THR A 130 -8.33 -22.35 0.08
N ILE A 131 -7.72 -23.49 0.41
CA ILE A 131 -7.11 -24.35 -0.60
C ILE A 131 -8.15 -24.86 -1.61
N ASP A 132 -9.36 -25.18 -1.16
CA ASP A 132 -10.45 -25.65 -2.01
C ASP A 132 -10.93 -24.57 -2.98
N GLU A 133 -11.02 -23.30 -2.53
CA GLU A 133 -11.38 -22.17 -3.39
C GLU A 133 -10.32 -21.94 -4.49
N VAL A 134 -9.04 -22.09 -4.16
CA VAL A 134 -7.93 -21.97 -5.13
C VAL A 134 -7.97 -23.12 -6.13
N PHE A 135 -8.16 -24.35 -5.65
CA PHE A 135 -8.23 -25.53 -6.48
C PHE A 135 -9.43 -25.50 -7.43
N ALA A 136 -10.60 -25.05 -6.97
CA ALA A 136 -11.81 -24.91 -7.80
C ALA A 136 -11.62 -23.96 -8.99
N LEU A 137 -10.64 -23.04 -8.91
CA LEU A 137 -10.27 -22.12 -10.00
C LEU A 137 -9.16 -22.68 -10.91
N GLY A 138 -8.74 -23.93 -10.71
CA GLY A 138 -7.63 -24.52 -11.44
C GLY A 138 -6.25 -23.93 -11.05
N LEU A 139 -6.16 -23.31 -9.90
CA LEU A 139 -4.94 -22.70 -9.39
C LEU A 139 -4.29 -23.62 -8.34
N GLN A 140 -2.99 -23.38 -8.08
CA GLN A 140 -2.22 -24.15 -7.10
C GLN A 140 -1.56 -23.22 -6.09
N ALA A 141 -1.64 -23.55 -4.79
CA ALA A 141 -0.92 -22.84 -3.74
C ALA A 141 0.59 -22.85 -4.03
N GLY A 142 1.25 -21.72 -3.80
CA GLY A 142 2.66 -21.52 -4.16
C GLY A 142 2.92 -21.17 -5.63
N GLY A 143 1.92 -21.26 -6.51
CA GLY A 143 2.03 -20.85 -7.90
C GLY A 143 2.08 -19.33 -8.08
N ASN A 144 2.53 -18.90 -9.25
CA ASN A 144 2.52 -17.48 -9.63
C ASN A 144 1.10 -17.04 -10.01
N PHE A 145 0.75 -15.83 -9.65
CA PHE A 145 -0.51 -15.18 -10.04
C PHE A 145 -0.25 -13.75 -10.44
N THR A 146 -0.87 -13.30 -11.54
CA THR A 146 -0.85 -11.91 -11.96
C THR A 146 -2.22 -11.31 -11.77
N VAL A 147 -2.30 -10.20 -11.02
CA VAL A 147 -3.55 -9.48 -10.81
C VAL A 147 -4.08 -8.97 -12.14
N LYS A 148 -5.33 -9.29 -12.46
CA LYS A 148 -5.94 -8.83 -13.70
C LYS A 148 -6.03 -7.31 -13.76
N ASN A 149 -6.02 -6.78 -14.98
CA ASN A 149 -6.21 -5.36 -15.20
C ASN A 149 -7.68 -4.99 -14.92
N VAL A 150 -7.88 -4.29 -13.81
CA VAL A 150 -9.17 -3.76 -13.38
C VAL A 150 -9.02 -2.25 -13.20
N ALA A 151 -9.92 -1.48 -13.79
CA ALA A 151 -9.89 -0.03 -13.68
C ALA A 151 -9.97 0.42 -12.21
N GLY A 152 -9.07 1.30 -11.80
CA GLY A 152 -8.99 1.80 -10.42
C GLY A 152 -8.29 0.85 -9.43
N CYS A 153 -7.86 -0.33 -9.86
CA CYS A 153 -7.07 -1.23 -9.02
C CYS A 153 -5.58 -0.82 -9.03
N PRO A 154 -5.02 -0.42 -7.90
CA PRO A 154 -3.65 0.10 -7.87
C PRO A 154 -2.56 -0.96 -8.09
N CYS A 155 -2.90 -2.24 -8.02
CA CYS A 155 -1.95 -3.34 -8.25
C CYS A 155 -2.26 -4.15 -9.53
N SER A 156 -3.03 -3.58 -10.47
CA SER A 156 -3.28 -4.20 -11.77
C SER A 156 -1.97 -4.57 -12.48
N GLY A 157 -1.88 -5.81 -12.96
CA GLY A 157 -0.71 -6.33 -13.66
C GLY A 157 0.46 -6.75 -12.76
N GLU A 158 0.37 -6.58 -11.45
CA GLU A 158 1.42 -7.05 -10.53
C GLU A 158 1.35 -8.57 -10.33
N SER A 159 2.53 -9.19 -10.29
CA SER A 159 2.67 -10.61 -10.01
C SER A 159 2.93 -10.87 -8.53
N THR A 160 2.38 -11.96 -8.02
CA THR A 160 2.49 -12.40 -6.64
C THR A 160 2.44 -13.93 -6.56
N ILE A 161 2.61 -14.47 -5.37
CA ILE A 161 2.49 -15.91 -5.10
C ILE A 161 1.13 -16.20 -4.47
N ILE A 162 0.48 -17.26 -4.94
CA ILE A 162 -0.79 -17.76 -4.40
C ILE A 162 -0.56 -18.28 -2.99
N ARG A 163 -1.27 -17.69 -2.02
CA ARG A 163 -1.28 -18.11 -0.61
C ARG A 163 -2.67 -18.53 -0.21
N VAL A 164 -2.75 -19.52 0.66
CA VAL A 164 -4.01 -20.05 1.23
C VAL A 164 -4.01 -19.90 2.74
N ARG A 165 -5.21 -19.93 3.34
CA ARG A 165 -5.43 -19.95 4.78
C ARG A 165 -5.87 -21.35 5.26
#